data_58dd26e55dbf98a704d30166088180a8
#
_entry.id   58dd26e55dbf98a704d30166088180a8
#
_cell.length_a   1.000
_cell.length_b   1.000
_cell.length_c   1.000
_cell.angle_alpha   90.00
_cell.angle_beta   90.00
_cell.angle_gamma   90.00
#
_symmetry.space_group_name_H-M   'P 1'
#
loop_
_entity.id
_entity.type
_entity.pdbx_description
1 polymer ?
#
loop_
_entity_poly.entity_id
_entity_poly.type
_entity_poly.pdbx_seq_one_letter_code
_entity_poly.pdbx_strand_id
1 'polypeptide(L)' 'MIDKSKVIKVKKNPQGDITDVMLENGNVYSIDEAIMMAKDHLIEDVNVGKSKNGREYLRSNPNGDEGDNLENKPIF' A
#
# COMPACT_ATOMS: atom_id res chain seq x y z
N MET A 1 17.87 5.96 11.94
CA MET A 1 17.49 4.76 11.14
C MET A 1 16.00 4.78 10.87
N ILE A 2 15.60 4.62 9.62
CA ILE A 2 14.19 4.63 9.26
C ILE A 2 13.69 3.20 9.25
N ASP A 3 12.69 2.91 10.08
CA ASP A 3 12.10 1.57 10.13
C ASP A 3 11.01 1.49 9.07
N LYS A 4 11.13 0.47 8.22
CA LYS A 4 10.09 0.19 7.25
C LYS A 4 9.01 -0.66 7.92
N SER A 5 7.76 -0.40 7.55
CA SER A 5 6.63 -1.16 8.04
C SER A 5 5.89 -1.81 6.87
N LYS A 6 5.29 -2.97 7.13
CA LYS A 6 4.50 -3.66 6.13
C LYS A 6 3.03 -3.30 6.27
N VAL A 7 2.33 -3.30 5.14
CA VAL A 7 0.88 -3.20 5.14
C VAL A 7 0.31 -4.55 5.60
N ILE A 8 -0.51 -4.53 6.63
CA ILE A 8 -1.15 -5.75 7.14
C ILE A 8 -2.63 -5.81 6.81
N LYS A 9 -3.28 -4.66 6.60
CA LYS A 9 -4.69 -4.59 6.24
C LYS A 9 -4.91 -3.42 5.30
N VAL A 10 -5.99 -3.48 4.53
CA VAL A 10 -6.36 -2.41 3.62
C VAL A 10 -7.85 -2.11 3.77
N LYS A 11 -8.24 -0.90 3.42
CA LYS A 11 -9.64 -0.51 3.33
C LYS A 11 -9.93 -0.17 1.87
N LYS A 12 -11.07 -0.65 1.37
CA LYS A 12 -11.45 -0.43 -0.02
C LYS A 12 -12.77 0.32 -0.10
N ASN A 13 -12.94 1.05 -1.20
CA ASN A 13 -14.20 1.70 -1.50
C ASN A 13 -15.12 0.72 -2.27
N PRO A 14 -16.38 1.10 -2.54
CA PRO A 14 -17.30 0.22 -3.28
C PRO A 14 -16.81 -0.18 -4.68
N GLN A 15 -15.90 0.60 -5.28
CA GLN A 15 -15.33 0.27 -6.58
C GLN A 15 -14.16 -0.71 -6.49
N GLY A 16 -13.75 -1.06 -5.28
CA GLY A 16 -12.63 -1.98 -5.09
C GLY A 16 -11.27 -1.32 -5.03
N ASP A 17 -11.21 0.00 -5.02
CA ASP A 17 -9.94 0.73 -4.89
C ASP A 17 -9.54 0.85 -3.43
N ILE A 18 -8.24 0.71 -3.16
CA ILE A 18 -7.72 0.87 -1.80
C ILE A 18 -7.77 2.35 -1.43
N THR A 19 -8.42 2.66 -0.32
CA THR A 19 -8.53 4.04 0.17
C THR A 19 -7.65 4.30 1.38
N ASP A 20 -7.36 3.26 2.16
CA ASP A 20 -6.54 3.37 3.36
C ASP A 20 -5.74 2.10 3.55
N VAL A 21 -4.65 2.20 4.30
CA VAL A 21 -3.83 1.05 4.65
C VAL A 21 -3.51 1.09 6.14
N MET A 22 -3.43 -0.09 6.74
CA MET A 22 -2.97 -0.23 8.12
C MET A 22 -1.61 -0.92 8.09
N LEU A 23 -0.64 -0.32 8.75
CA LEU A 23 0.70 -0.88 8.85
C LEU A 23 0.83 -1.73 10.11
N GLU A 24 1.86 -2.56 10.15
CA GLU A 24 2.10 -3.46 11.28
C GLU A 24 2.37 -2.73 12.59
N ASN A 25 2.68 -1.43 12.53
CA ASN A 25 2.82 -0.61 13.74
C ASN A 25 1.48 -0.19 14.33
N GLY A 26 0.35 -0.58 13.68
CA GLY A 26 -1.00 -0.27 14.17
C GLY A 26 -1.57 1.04 13.65
N ASN A 27 -0.80 1.81 12.92
CA ASN A 27 -1.28 3.09 12.40
C ASN A 27 -1.98 2.92 11.06
N VAL A 28 -3.00 3.75 10.83
CA VAL A 28 -3.77 3.77 9.58
C VAL A 28 -3.43 5.05 8.84
N TYR A 29 -3.19 4.91 7.55
CA TYR A 29 -2.85 6.04 6.67
C TYR A 29 -3.76 6.03 5.46
N SER A 30 -4.09 7.22 4.95
CA SER A 30 -4.82 7.32 3.70
C SER A 30 -3.93 6.83 2.55
N ILE A 31 -4.55 6.48 1.42
CA ILE A 31 -3.78 6.01 0.27
C ILE A 31 -2.80 7.08 -0.22
N ASP A 32 -3.19 8.35 -0.17
CA ASP A 32 -2.31 9.45 -0.57
C ASP A 32 -1.08 9.52 0.32
N GLU A 33 -1.26 9.40 1.63
CA GLU A 33 -0.13 9.37 2.56
C GLU A 33 0.72 8.13 2.36
N ALA A 34 0.09 6.98 2.12
CA ALA A 34 0.81 5.74 1.89
C ALA A 34 1.68 5.84 0.64
N ILE A 35 1.18 6.48 -0.42
CA ILE A 35 1.95 6.70 -1.64
C ILE A 35 3.19 7.54 -1.34
N MET A 36 3.02 8.63 -0.59
CA MET A 36 4.16 9.48 -0.21
C MET A 36 5.17 8.72 0.63
N MET A 37 4.69 7.90 1.57
CA MET A 37 5.56 7.09 2.40
C MET A 37 6.32 6.05 1.58
N ALA A 38 5.66 5.45 0.59
CA ALA A 38 6.31 4.49 -0.30
C ALA A 38 7.40 5.15 -1.13
N LYS A 39 7.19 6.39 -1.57
CA LYS A 39 8.22 7.15 -2.28
C LYS A 39 9.44 7.41 -1.40
N ASP A 40 9.22 7.54 -0.11
CA ASP A 40 10.29 7.75 0.88
C ASP A 40 10.88 6.43 1.39
N HIS A 41 10.46 5.30 0.81
CA HIS A 41 10.91 3.96 1.19
C HIS A 41 10.59 3.61 2.65
N LEU A 42 9.46 4.08 3.14
CA LEU A 42 9.02 3.82 4.52
C LEU A 42 8.11 2.59 4.63
N ILE A 43 7.65 2.04 3.50
CA ILE A 43 6.78 0.87 3.47
C ILE A 43 7.48 -0.25 2.71
N GLU A 44 7.51 -1.45 3.31
CA GLU A 44 8.15 -2.61 2.69
C GLU A 44 7.27 -3.24 1.62
N ASP A 45 7.92 -3.83 0.62
CA ASP A 45 7.31 -4.67 -0.42
C ASP A 45 6.27 -3.95 -1.26
N VAL A 46 6.34 -2.62 -1.32
CA VAL A 46 5.44 -1.82 -2.16
C VAL A 46 6.24 -0.83 -2.98
N ASN A 47 5.63 -0.38 -4.07
CA ASN A 47 6.18 0.70 -4.86
C ASN A 47 5.04 1.53 -5.43
N VAL A 48 5.38 2.65 -6.02
CA VAL A 48 4.40 3.57 -6.59
C VAL A 48 4.37 3.40 -8.09
N GLY A 49 3.20 3.08 -8.64
CA GLY A 49 2.98 3.06 -10.07
C GLY A 49 2.33 4.35 -10.53
N LYS A 50 2.31 4.56 -11.82
CA LYS A 50 1.68 5.73 -12.42
C LYS A 50 0.79 5.29 -13.56
N SER A 51 -0.48 5.72 -13.52
CA SER A 51 -1.43 5.38 -14.55
C SER A 51 -1.25 6.29 -15.78
N LYS A 52 -1.95 5.96 -16.86
CA LYS A 52 -1.91 6.75 -18.08
C LYS A 52 -2.37 8.20 -17.86
N ASN A 53 -3.20 8.41 -16.85
CA ASN A 53 -3.70 9.74 -16.52
C ASN A 53 -2.72 10.53 -15.66
N GLY A 54 -1.54 9.98 -15.38
CA GLY A 54 -0.58 10.62 -14.50
C GLY A 54 -0.89 10.44 -13.03
N ARG A 55 -1.92 9.67 -12.71
CA ARG A 55 -2.32 9.42 -11.33
C ARG A 55 -1.45 8.35 -10.70
N GLU A 56 -0.94 8.62 -9.52
CA GLU A 56 -0.10 7.66 -8.80
C GLU A 56 -0.95 6.68 -7.99
N TYR A 57 -0.47 5.46 -7.87
CA TYR A 57 -1.14 4.45 -7.08
C TYR A 57 -0.11 3.54 -6.41
N LEU A 58 -0.53 2.91 -5.32
CA LEU A 58 0.32 2.00 -4.56
C LEU A 58 0.15 0.58 -5.12
N ARG A 59 1.26 -0.14 -5.25
CA ARG A 59 1.24 -1.50 -5.76
C ARG A 59 2.25 -2.36 -5.00
N SER A 60 1.99 -3.65 -4.96
CA SER A 60 2.92 -4.61 -4.36
C SER A 60 4.09 -4.87 -5.30
N ASN A 61 5.28 -5.03 -4.71
CA ASN A 61 6.43 -5.48 -5.51
C ASN A 61 6.19 -6.91 -5.98
N PRO A 62 6.57 -7.24 -7.22
CA PRO A 62 6.48 -8.62 -7.69
C PRO A 62 7.55 -9.47 -7.00
N ASN A 63 7.13 -10.33 -6.10
CA ASN A 63 8.06 -11.19 -5.34
C ASN A 63 7.78 -12.67 -5.55
N GLY A 64 6.86 -13.01 -6.46
CA GLY A 64 6.52 -14.39 -6.74
C GLY A 64 5.51 -15.00 -5.78
N ASP A 65 5.10 -14.29 -4.75
CA ASP A 65 4.12 -14.76 -3.79
C ASP A 65 2.84 -13.93 -3.93
N GLU A 66 1.84 -14.50 -4.61
CA GLU A 66 0.58 -13.82 -4.85
C GLU A 66 -0.21 -13.54 -3.57
N GLY A 67 0.04 -14.30 -2.51
CA GLY A 67 -0.63 -14.10 -1.23
C GLY A 67 -0.25 -12.80 -0.54
N ASP A 68 0.88 -12.22 -0.91
CA ASP A 68 1.36 -10.97 -0.31
C ASP A 68 0.93 -9.72 -1.07
N ASN A 69 0.16 -9.85 -2.13
CA ASN A 69 -0.32 -8.71 -2.89
C ASN A 69 -1.24 -7.85 -2.02
N LEU A 70 -1.18 -6.53 -2.22
CA LEU A 70 -2.04 -5.59 -1.49
C LEU A 70 -3.52 -5.93 -1.63
N GLU A 71 -3.92 -6.39 -2.80
CA GLU A 71 -5.32 -6.73 -3.07
C GLU A 71 -5.81 -7.90 -2.23
N ASN A 72 -4.90 -8.76 -1.77
CA ASN A 72 -5.22 -9.94 -0.99
C ASN A 72 -5.08 -9.74 0.51
N LYS A 73 -4.71 -8.54 0.95
CA LYS A 73 -4.61 -8.26 2.38
C LYS A 73 -5.99 -8.21 3.01
N PRO A 74 -6.12 -8.58 4.30
CA PRO A 74 -7.40 -8.47 5.00
C PRO A 74 -7.95 -7.06 4.94
N ILE A 75 -9.26 -6.94 4.89
CA ILE A 75 -9.97 -5.66 4.85
C ILE A 75 -10.40 -5.29 6.28
N PHE A 76 -10.28 -4.01 6.62
CA PHE A 76 -10.73 -3.53 7.93
C PHE A 76 -11.79 -2.44 7.82
#